data_413924f1582f2f67811943e95708adc3
#
_entry.id   413924f1582f2f67811943e95708adc3
#
_cell.length_a   1.000
_cell.length_b   1.000
_cell.length_c   1.000
_cell.angle_alpha   90.00
_cell.angle_beta   90.00
_cell.angle_gamma   90.00
#
_symmetry.space_group_name_H-M   'P 1'
#
loop_
_entity.id
_entity.type
_entity.pdbx_description
1 polymer ?
#
loop_
_entity_poly.entity_id
_entity_poly.type
_entity_poly.pdbx_seq_one_letter_code
_entity_poly.pdbx_strand_id
1 'polypeptide(L)'
;RGLSMLNTLRALTLGGLLALSFITHAAPQAPEALRIGYQKGSVSMVLAKSHQLLEQRYPQTKISWVEFPAGPQMLEALNVGSIDIGSTGDIPPIFAQAAGADLVYIGAEPAKPKAEVILVADNSPINSVAELKGRKVAFQKGSSSHNLLLRALQQAGLKFSDIQPVYLAPADARAAFQQGNVDAWAIWDPYYSAALLQGGVRVLKDGSDLKQTGSFYLAARPYAEKNGAFIEGVLARSEERR
;
A
#
# COMPACT_ATOMS: atom_id res chain seq x y z
N ARG A 1 -50.94 30.85 -74.31
CA ARG A 1 -50.42 31.83 -73.33
C ARG A 1 -50.40 31.14 -71.98
N GLY A 2 -49.48 30.28 -71.81
CA GLY A 2 -49.19 29.59 -70.63
C GLY A 2 -47.70 29.34 -70.64
N LEU A 3 -47.00 29.80 -69.70
CA LEU A 3 -45.59 29.52 -69.39
C LEU A 3 -45.26 30.35 -68.14
N SER A 4 -45.36 29.75 -67.01
CA SER A 4 -44.59 30.21 -65.83
C SER A 4 -45.03 29.53 -64.54
N MET A 5 -45.22 28.22 -64.51
CA MET A 5 -45.44 27.49 -63.25
C MET A 5 -44.51 26.30 -63.03
N LEU A 6 -43.31 26.33 -63.63
CA LEU A 6 -42.41 25.18 -63.48
C LEU A 6 -41.06 25.52 -62.89
N ASN A 7 -40.84 26.72 -62.36
CA ASN A 7 -39.52 27.13 -61.82
C ASN A 7 -39.47 27.41 -60.30
N THR A 8 -40.52 27.11 -59.55
CA THR A 8 -40.54 27.35 -58.09
C THR A 8 -40.46 26.11 -57.23
N LEU A 9 -40.17 24.95 -57.82
CA LEU A 9 -40.06 23.69 -57.07
C LEU A 9 -38.64 23.10 -57.02
N ARG A 10 -37.60 23.90 -57.26
CA ARG A 10 -36.20 23.44 -57.21
C ARG A 10 -35.30 24.09 -56.16
N ALA A 11 -35.87 24.80 -55.21
CA ALA A 11 -35.04 25.54 -54.21
C ALA A 11 -35.27 25.14 -52.78
N LEU A 12 -35.73 23.90 -52.49
CA LEU A 12 -35.99 23.47 -51.11
C LEU A 12 -35.44 22.09 -50.76
N THR A 13 -34.34 21.67 -51.39
CA THR A 13 -33.61 20.44 -51.06
C THR A 13 -32.12 20.67 -50.82
N LEU A 14 -31.76 21.69 -50.09
CA LEU A 14 -30.40 21.85 -49.60
C LEU A 14 -30.47 22.47 -48.18
N GLY A 15 -30.35 21.68 -47.19
CA GLY A 15 -30.28 22.23 -45.82
C GLY A 15 -30.41 21.22 -44.68
N GLY A 16 -30.20 19.97 -44.94
CA GLY A 16 -30.22 18.93 -43.91
C GLY A 16 -28.83 18.31 -43.70
N LEU A 17 -27.76 19.10 -43.52
CA LEU A 17 -26.54 18.58 -42.95
C LEU A 17 -26.81 18.37 -41.44
N LEU A 18 -27.23 17.15 -41.09
CA LEU A 18 -27.12 16.66 -39.71
C LEU A 18 -25.64 16.76 -39.32
N ALA A 19 -25.28 17.77 -38.57
CA ALA A 19 -24.07 17.78 -37.75
C ALA A 19 -24.22 16.67 -36.74
N LEU A 20 -23.85 15.43 -37.06
CA LEU A 20 -23.51 14.41 -36.10
C LEU A 20 -22.30 14.93 -35.32
N SER A 21 -22.56 15.65 -34.25
CA SER A 21 -21.58 15.91 -33.21
C SER A 21 -21.17 14.55 -32.65
N PHE A 22 -20.10 13.99 -33.19
CA PHE A 22 -19.38 12.92 -32.53
C PHE A 22 -18.89 13.49 -31.22
N ILE A 23 -19.63 13.23 -30.13
CA ILE A 23 -19.09 13.34 -28.81
C ILE A 23 -18.00 12.28 -28.72
N THR A 24 -16.81 12.62 -29.18
CA THR A 24 -15.63 11.85 -28.86
C THR A 24 -15.49 11.94 -27.35
N HIS A 25 -15.92 10.92 -26.66
CA HIS A 25 -15.48 10.69 -25.30
C HIS A 25 -13.95 10.54 -25.41
N ALA A 26 -13.24 11.63 -25.16
CA ALA A 26 -11.79 11.54 -25.00
C ALA A 26 -11.55 10.49 -23.92
N ALA A 27 -10.82 9.44 -24.27
CA ALA A 27 -10.38 8.46 -23.29
C ALA A 27 -9.74 9.24 -22.12
N PRO A 28 -10.00 8.85 -20.87
CA PRO A 28 -9.46 9.56 -19.71
C PRO A 28 -7.95 9.72 -19.90
N GLN A 29 -7.50 10.95 -20.03
CA GLN A 29 -6.09 11.23 -20.29
C GLN A 29 -5.33 10.90 -19.02
N ALA A 30 -4.27 10.09 -19.14
CA ALA A 30 -3.39 9.80 -18.02
C ALA A 30 -2.82 11.12 -17.46
N PRO A 31 -2.66 11.26 -16.11
CA PRO A 31 -2.14 12.47 -15.50
C PRO A 31 -0.69 12.73 -15.93
N GLU A 32 -0.25 13.97 -15.83
CA GLU A 32 1.15 14.34 -16.13
C GLU A 32 2.15 13.67 -15.19
N ALA A 33 1.75 13.43 -13.93
CA ALA A 33 2.60 12.82 -12.93
C ALA A 33 1.84 11.83 -12.05
N LEU A 34 2.57 10.81 -11.59
CA LEU A 34 2.15 9.86 -10.57
C LEU A 34 3.31 9.64 -9.59
N ARG A 35 3.09 9.97 -8.31
CA ARG A 35 4.07 9.77 -7.24
C ARG A 35 3.62 8.61 -6.37
N ILE A 36 4.42 7.55 -6.34
CA ILE A 36 4.08 6.28 -5.69
C ILE A 36 4.93 6.10 -4.45
N GLY A 37 4.28 5.97 -3.29
CA GLY A 37 4.92 5.52 -2.06
C GLY A 37 4.94 4.00 -1.99
N TYR A 38 6.08 3.42 -1.63
CA TYR A 38 6.20 1.98 -1.46
C TYR A 38 7.09 1.63 -0.27
N GLN A 39 6.96 0.39 0.19
CA GLN A 39 7.79 -0.22 1.22
C GLN A 39 8.49 -1.44 0.63
N LYS A 40 9.63 -1.85 1.19
CA LYS A 40 10.33 -3.07 0.75
C LYS A 40 9.47 -4.33 0.80
N GLY A 41 8.51 -4.40 1.73
CA GLY A 41 7.56 -5.52 1.85
C GLY A 41 6.43 -5.54 0.82
N SER A 42 6.24 -4.47 0.04
CA SER A 42 5.24 -4.39 -1.03
C SER A 42 5.77 -5.03 -2.31
N VAL A 43 5.75 -6.35 -2.38
CA VAL A 43 6.37 -7.13 -3.47
C VAL A 43 5.86 -6.70 -4.84
N SER A 44 4.54 -6.51 -5.01
CA SER A 44 3.94 -6.05 -6.26
C SER A 44 4.48 -4.68 -6.70
N MET A 45 4.61 -3.73 -5.77
CA MET A 45 5.18 -2.41 -6.05
C MET A 45 6.66 -2.47 -6.38
N VAL A 46 7.44 -3.28 -5.66
CA VAL A 46 8.87 -3.49 -5.92
C VAL A 46 9.08 -4.09 -7.32
N LEU A 47 8.28 -5.08 -7.71
CA LEU A 47 8.34 -5.67 -9.05
C LEU A 47 7.92 -4.68 -10.14
N ALA A 48 6.82 -3.94 -9.91
CA ALA A 48 6.37 -2.91 -10.85
C ALA A 48 7.45 -1.85 -11.11
N LYS A 49 8.13 -1.40 -10.04
CA LYS A 49 9.24 -0.47 -10.12
C LYS A 49 10.45 -1.06 -10.85
N SER A 50 10.91 -2.25 -10.44
CA SER A 50 12.13 -2.87 -10.99
C SER A 50 12.02 -3.21 -12.47
N HIS A 51 10.83 -3.57 -12.93
CA HIS A 51 10.53 -3.87 -14.33
C HIS A 51 9.99 -2.67 -15.12
N GLN A 52 9.89 -1.50 -14.51
CA GLN A 52 9.37 -0.27 -15.12
C GLN A 52 7.98 -0.47 -15.78
N LEU A 53 7.12 -1.27 -15.12
CA LEU A 53 5.85 -1.70 -15.72
C LEU A 53 4.89 -0.54 -15.97
N LEU A 54 4.87 0.44 -15.08
CA LEU A 54 4.01 1.61 -15.20
C LEU A 54 4.58 2.64 -16.17
N GLU A 55 5.89 2.83 -16.17
CA GLU A 55 6.60 3.72 -17.11
C GLU A 55 6.42 3.26 -18.55
N GLN A 56 6.47 1.95 -18.80
CA GLN A 56 6.22 1.38 -20.13
C GLN A 56 4.76 1.53 -20.57
N ARG A 57 3.81 1.41 -19.64
CA ARG A 57 2.39 1.52 -19.96
C ARG A 57 1.92 2.96 -20.14
N TYR A 58 2.51 3.89 -19.39
CA TYR A 58 2.13 5.29 -19.36
C TYR A 58 3.31 6.21 -19.67
N PRO A 59 3.85 6.14 -20.91
CA PRO A 59 5.10 6.84 -21.27
C PRO A 59 4.98 8.38 -21.20
N GLN A 60 3.75 8.91 -21.18
CA GLN A 60 3.49 10.36 -21.06
C GLN A 60 3.33 10.82 -19.59
N THR A 61 3.26 9.89 -18.64
CA THR A 61 3.14 10.19 -17.23
C THR A 61 4.52 10.11 -16.58
N LYS A 62 4.92 11.19 -15.91
CA LYS A 62 6.14 11.18 -15.07
C LYS A 62 5.87 10.36 -13.82
N ILE A 63 6.40 9.14 -13.76
CA ILE A 63 6.27 8.25 -12.60
C ILE A 63 7.48 8.41 -11.70
N SER A 64 7.25 8.60 -10.41
CA SER A 64 8.28 8.66 -9.40
C SER A 64 7.94 7.72 -8.23
N TRP A 65 8.98 7.08 -7.68
CA TRP A 65 8.88 6.11 -6.60
C TRP A 65 9.60 6.62 -5.36
N VAL A 66 8.91 6.63 -4.24
CA VAL A 66 9.44 7.06 -2.94
C VAL A 66 9.37 5.91 -1.96
N GLU A 67 10.51 5.48 -1.44
CA GLU A 67 10.59 4.41 -0.43
C GLU A 67 10.31 4.97 0.96
N PHE A 68 9.46 4.28 1.71
CA PHE A 68 9.17 4.58 3.11
C PHE A 68 9.55 3.39 4.00
N PRO A 69 10.04 3.67 5.21
CA PRO A 69 10.45 2.61 6.14
C PRO A 69 9.26 1.80 6.67
N ALA A 70 8.08 2.43 6.78
CA ALA A 70 6.87 1.80 7.28
C ALA A 70 5.60 2.55 6.83
N GLY A 71 4.44 1.91 7.01
CA GLY A 71 3.13 2.44 6.60
C GLY A 71 2.74 3.77 7.22
N PRO A 72 2.93 4.02 8.53
CA PRO A 72 2.58 5.29 9.13
C PRO A 72 3.20 6.50 8.43
N GLN A 73 4.51 6.49 8.18
CA GLN A 73 5.21 7.59 7.50
C GLN A 73 4.74 7.77 6.05
N MET A 74 4.45 6.66 5.36
CA MET A 74 3.91 6.71 3.99
C MET A 74 2.53 7.37 3.97
N LEU A 75 1.65 7.04 4.92
CA LEU A 75 0.30 7.62 4.98
C LEU A 75 0.31 9.10 5.38
N GLU A 76 1.28 9.54 6.18
CA GLU A 76 1.52 10.97 6.43
C GLU A 76 1.87 11.70 5.12
N ALA A 77 2.79 11.16 4.32
CA ALA A 77 3.15 11.71 3.01
C ALA A 77 1.96 11.73 2.04
N LEU A 78 1.13 10.70 2.06
CA LEU A 78 -0.09 10.62 1.25
C LEU A 78 -1.10 11.68 1.68
N ASN A 79 -1.31 11.85 2.98
CA ASN A 79 -2.26 12.82 3.53
C ASN A 79 -1.90 14.28 3.22
N VAL A 80 -0.60 14.61 3.22
CA VAL A 80 -0.14 15.97 2.86
C VAL A 80 0.08 16.16 1.35
N GLY A 81 -0.24 15.16 0.53
CA GLY A 81 -0.14 15.25 -0.93
C GLY A 81 1.29 15.19 -1.48
N SER A 82 2.26 14.69 -0.71
CA SER A 82 3.63 14.48 -1.19
C SER A 82 3.77 13.27 -2.11
N ILE A 83 2.85 12.30 -1.99
CA ILE A 83 2.65 11.16 -2.90
C ILE A 83 1.17 11.04 -3.24
N ASP A 84 0.85 10.30 -4.29
CA ASP A 84 -0.51 10.18 -4.83
C ASP A 84 -1.17 8.85 -4.49
N ILE A 85 -0.41 7.76 -4.52
CA ILE A 85 -0.82 6.41 -4.15
C ILE A 85 0.26 5.72 -3.32
N GLY A 86 -0.14 4.71 -2.55
CA GLY A 86 0.79 3.90 -1.79
C GLY A 86 0.17 2.59 -1.32
N SER A 87 1.02 1.64 -0.90
CA SER A 87 0.62 0.34 -0.37
C SER A 87 1.12 0.15 1.06
N THR A 88 0.24 -0.34 1.94
CA THR A 88 0.55 -0.57 3.34
C THR A 88 -0.22 -1.76 3.90
N GLY A 89 0.15 -2.24 5.08
CA GLY A 89 -0.61 -3.23 5.84
C GLY A 89 -1.97 -2.71 6.32
N ASP A 90 -2.64 -3.51 7.11
CA ASP A 90 -4.02 -3.30 7.54
C ASP A 90 -4.21 -2.19 8.60
N ILE A 91 -3.22 -1.97 9.43
CA ILE A 91 -3.35 -1.10 10.61
C ILE A 91 -3.03 0.38 10.34
N PRO A 92 -2.00 0.74 9.57
CA PRO A 92 -1.69 2.15 9.32
C PRO A 92 -2.88 2.99 8.84
N PRO A 93 -3.75 2.50 7.92
CA PRO A 93 -4.92 3.26 7.48
C PRO A 93 -5.91 3.58 8.59
N ILE A 94 -6.06 2.68 9.57
CA ILE A 94 -6.97 2.89 10.71
C ILE A 94 -6.48 4.05 11.57
N PHE A 95 -5.18 4.11 11.84
CA PHE A 95 -4.57 5.23 12.57
C PHE A 95 -4.65 6.54 11.79
N ALA A 96 -4.38 6.51 10.49
CA ALA A 96 -4.49 7.67 9.63
C ALA A 96 -5.93 8.23 9.61
N GLN A 97 -6.92 7.35 9.47
CA GLN A 97 -8.34 7.71 9.50
C GLN A 97 -8.74 8.31 10.86
N ALA A 98 -8.30 7.70 11.96
CA ALA A 98 -8.55 8.22 13.30
C ALA A 98 -7.92 9.60 13.53
N ALA A 99 -6.82 9.90 12.84
CA ALA A 99 -6.17 11.22 12.83
C ALA A 99 -6.79 12.22 11.84
N GLY A 100 -7.86 11.83 11.14
CA GLY A 100 -8.58 12.71 10.21
C GLY A 100 -7.99 12.78 8.80
N ALA A 101 -7.14 11.82 8.41
CA ALA A 101 -6.58 11.77 7.06
C ALA A 101 -7.68 11.53 6.00
N ASP A 102 -7.60 12.28 4.90
CA ASP A 102 -8.55 12.17 3.78
C ASP A 102 -8.01 11.24 2.68
N LEU A 103 -8.10 9.95 2.96
CA LEU A 103 -7.59 8.87 2.13
C LEU A 103 -8.71 7.95 1.66
N VAL A 104 -8.51 7.31 0.52
CA VAL A 104 -9.43 6.31 -0.03
C VAL A 104 -8.70 4.99 -0.28
N TYR A 105 -9.37 3.88 0.01
CA TYR A 105 -8.92 2.55 -0.39
C TYR A 105 -9.18 2.36 -1.88
N ILE A 106 -8.17 2.00 -2.63
CA ILE A 106 -8.24 1.79 -4.09
C ILE A 106 -8.01 0.33 -4.49
N GLY A 107 -7.49 -0.50 -3.59
CA GLY A 107 -7.29 -1.92 -3.82
C GLY A 107 -6.88 -2.65 -2.56
N ALA A 108 -6.91 -3.99 -2.61
CA ALA A 108 -6.54 -4.86 -1.50
C ALA A 108 -5.77 -6.09 -1.99
N GLU A 109 -4.85 -6.54 -1.17
CA GLU A 109 -4.15 -7.82 -1.33
C GLU A 109 -4.58 -8.81 -0.26
N PRO A 110 -4.60 -10.12 -0.56
CA PRO A 110 -4.91 -11.14 0.43
C PRO A 110 -3.92 -11.14 1.60
N ALA A 111 -4.37 -11.66 2.74
CA ALA A 111 -3.51 -11.86 3.90
C ALA A 111 -2.32 -12.76 3.59
N LYS A 112 -1.16 -12.40 4.15
CA LYS A 112 0.10 -13.15 4.05
C LYS A 112 0.56 -13.51 5.47
N PRO A 113 -0.02 -14.53 6.11
CA PRO A 113 0.14 -14.78 7.55
C PRO A 113 1.58 -15.08 7.97
N LYS A 114 2.44 -15.47 7.04
CA LYS A 114 3.87 -15.71 7.28
C LYS A 114 4.77 -14.52 6.93
N ALA A 115 4.18 -13.42 6.47
CA ALA A 115 4.97 -12.24 6.09
C ALA A 115 5.38 -11.37 7.29
N GLU A 116 4.85 -11.67 8.48
CA GLU A 116 5.12 -10.93 9.73
C GLU A 116 5.41 -11.90 10.85
N VAL A 117 6.39 -11.57 11.67
CA VAL A 117 6.88 -12.46 12.75
C VAL A 117 7.30 -11.67 13.98
N ILE A 118 7.41 -12.38 15.10
CA ILE A 118 8.17 -11.97 16.28
C ILE A 118 9.45 -12.79 16.30
N LEU A 119 10.61 -12.13 16.27
CA LEU A 119 11.94 -12.74 16.35
C LEU A 119 12.50 -12.67 17.75
N VAL A 120 13.26 -13.68 18.11
CA VAL A 120 14.15 -13.71 19.28
C VAL A 120 15.52 -14.23 18.85
N ALA A 121 16.57 -13.98 19.65
CA ALA A 121 17.88 -14.57 19.40
C ALA A 121 17.83 -16.09 19.57
N ASP A 122 18.67 -16.83 18.83
CA ASP A 122 18.71 -18.30 18.91
C ASP A 122 18.97 -18.81 20.33
N ASN A 123 19.83 -18.11 21.07
CA ASN A 123 20.20 -18.43 22.46
C ASN A 123 19.26 -17.80 23.49
N SER A 124 18.16 -17.17 23.08
CA SER A 124 17.18 -16.58 23.98
C SER A 124 16.49 -17.66 24.82
N PRO A 125 16.25 -17.43 26.12
CA PRO A 125 15.45 -18.32 26.95
C PRO A 125 13.95 -18.25 26.63
N ILE A 126 13.51 -17.30 25.78
CA ILE A 126 12.11 -17.08 25.41
C ILE A 126 11.70 -18.09 24.35
N ASN A 127 10.83 -19.03 24.71
CA ASN A 127 10.33 -20.10 23.84
C ASN A 127 8.84 -19.98 23.52
N SER A 128 8.13 -19.09 24.16
CA SER A 128 6.72 -18.80 23.94
C SER A 128 6.41 -17.32 24.05
N VAL A 129 5.28 -16.90 23.47
CA VAL A 129 4.82 -15.50 23.59
C VAL A 129 4.54 -15.13 25.05
N ALA A 130 4.07 -16.08 25.88
CA ALA A 130 3.83 -15.84 27.30
C ALA A 130 5.10 -15.40 28.05
N GLU A 131 6.27 -15.84 27.62
CA GLU A 131 7.58 -15.48 28.22
C GLU A 131 8.08 -14.09 27.78
N LEU A 132 7.33 -13.37 26.94
CA LEU A 132 7.57 -11.95 26.65
C LEU A 132 7.19 -11.04 27.83
N LYS A 133 6.51 -11.56 28.86
CA LYS A 133 6.18 -10.78 30.05
C LYS A 133 7.43 -10.17 30.69
N GLY A 134 7.41 -8.83 30.87
CA GLY A 134 8.52 -8.05 31.39
C GLY A 134 9.67 -7.81 30.41
N ARG A 135 9.57 -8.30 29.19
CA ARG A 135 10.63 -8.21 28.15
C ARG A 135 10.49 -6.95 27.31
N LYS A 136 11.62 -6.48 26.79
CA LYS A 136 11.70 -5.39 25.83
C LYS A 136 11.40 -5.91 24.43
N VAL A 137 10.35 -5.40 23.80
CA VAL A 137 9.94 -5.79 22.45
C VAL A 137 9.98 -4.58 21.53
N ALA A 138 10.82 -4.63 20.50
CA ALA A 138 10.92 -3.57 19.49
C ALA A 138 9.92 -3.79 18.37
N PHE A 139 9.28 -2.71 17.91
CA PHE A 139 8.38 -2.68 16.77
C PHE A 139 8.07 -1.25 16.33
N GLN A 140 7.60 -1.08 15.10
CA GLN A 140 7.09 0.20 14.60
C GLN A 140 5.66 0.44 15.13
N LYS A 141 5.48 1.51 15.89
CA LYS A 141 4.15 1.91 16.40
C LYS A 141 3.18 2.15 15.23
N GLY A 142 1.96 1.63 15.35
CA GLY A 142 0.90 1.81 14.35
C GLY A 142 1.08 1.00 13.07
N SER A 143 2.05 0.07 13.00
CA SER A 143 2.26 -0.83 11.88
C SER A 143 1.46 -2.12 12.00
N SER A 144 1.45 -2.94 10.94
CA SER A 144 0.87 -4.28 10.96
C SER A 144 1.56 -5.21 11.97
N SER A 145 2.87 -5.11 12.14
CA SER A 145 3.59 -5.90 13.17
C SER A 145 3.24 -5.48 14.60
N HIS A 146 2.84 -4.22 14.83
CA HIS A 146 2.24 -3.81 16.10
C HIS A 146 0.93 -4.60 16.37
N ASN A 147 0.08 -4.75 15.36
CA ASN A 147 -1.14 -5.55 15.45
C ASN A 147 -0.84 -7.04 15.67
N LEU A 148 0.12 -7.62 14.93
CA LEU A 148 0.58 -8.98 15.15
C LEU A 148 0.98 -9.21 16.61
N LEU A 149 1.80 -8.31 17.16
CA LEU A 149 2.24 -8.38 18.55
C LEU A 149 1.07 -8.33 19.52
N LEU A 150 0.13 -7.39 19.35
CA LEU A 150 -1.06 -7.28 20.21
C LEU A 150 -1.90 -8.56 20.18
N ARG A 151 -2.12 -9.13 19.03
CA ARG A 151 -2.90 -10.38 18.88
C ARG A 151 -2.17 -11.59 19.45
N ALA A 152 -0.86 -11.67 19.27
CA ALA A 152 -0.05 -12.74 19.86
C ALA A 152 -0.06 -12.67 21.39
N LEU A 153 0.09 -11.48 21.96
CA LEU A 153 0.00 -11.27 23.41
C LEU A 153 -1.39 -11.67 23.94
N GLN A 154 -2.45 -11.22 23.29
CA GLN A 154 -3.83 -11.57 23.67
C GLN A 154 -4.07 -13.08 23.62
N GLN A 155 -3.61 -13.77 22.58
CA GLN A 155 -3.69 -15.22 22.46
C GLN A 155 -2.96 -15.95 23.58
N ALA A 156 -1.82 -15.39 24.04
CA ALA A 156 -1.04 -15.92 25.14
C ALA A 156 -1.56 -15.50 26.53
N GLY A 157 -2.69 -14.79 26.60
CA GLY A 157 -3.27 -14.32 27.88
C GLY A 157 -2.55 -13.13 28.49
N LEU A 158 -1.75 -12.40 27.71
CA LEU A 158 -1.02 -11.22 28.14
C LEU A 158 -1.73 -9.94 27.70
N LYS A 159 -1.55 -8.88 28.49
CA LYS A 159 -1.89 -7.50 28.12
C LYS A 159 -0.68 -6.81 27.49
N PHE A 160 -0.91 -5.76 26.72
CA PHE A 160 0.18 -4.94 26.19
C PHE A 160 1.05 -4.32 27.29
N SER A 161 0.45 -3.99 28.44
CA SER A 161 1.15 -3.48 29.63
C SER A 161 2.07 -4.51 30.31
N ASP A 162 1.99 -5.79 29.93
CA ASP A 162 2.86 -6.83 30.48
C ASP A 162 4.25 -6.87 29.82
N ILE A 163 4.44 -6.17 28.70
CA ILE A 163 5.73 -6.03 28.03
C ILE A 163 6.30 -4.61 28.19
N GLN A 164 7.57 -4.43 27.83
CA GLN A 164 8.23 -3.13 27.70
C GLN A 164 8.33 -2.79 26.20
N PRO A 165 7.38 -2.00 25.65
CA PRO A 165 7.40 -1.66 24.23
C PRO A 165 8.53 -0.69 23.93
N VAL A 166 9.26 -0.95 22.84
CA VAL A 166 10.31 -0.07 22.30
C VAL A 166 9.93 0.32 20.88
N TYR A 167 9.50 1.56 20.69
CA TYR A 167 9.02 2.07 19.40
C TYR A 167 10.20 2.49 18.54
N LEU A 168 10.51 1.70 17.52
CA LEU A 168 11.62 1.92 16.61
C LEU A 168 11.20 1.65 15.17
N ALA A 169 11.73 2.44 14.24
CA ALA A 169 11.66 2.14 12.82
C ALA A 169 12.44 0.84 12.50
N PRO A 170 12.14 0.13 11.40
CA PRO A 170 12.72 -1.18 11.13
C PRO A 170 14.25 -1.24 11.19
N ALA A 171 14.95 -0.24 10.65
CA ALA A 171 16.42 -0.21 10.67
C ALA A 171 16.99 -0.05 12.09
N ASP A 172 16.40 0.83 12.89
CA ASP A 172 16.81 1.07 14.28
C ASP A 172 16.45 -0.10 15.17
N ALA A 173 15.27 -0.70 14.95
CA ALA A 173 14.84 -1.91 15.66
C ALA A 173 15.80 -3.08 15.39
N ARG A 174 16.23 -3.25 14.12
CA ARG A 174 17.23 -4.25 13.76
C ARG A 174 18.54 -4.04 14.50
N ALA A 175 19.04 -2.81 14.52
CA ALA A 175 20.29 -2.47 15.22
C ALA A 175 20.17 -2.75 16.72
N ALA A 176 19.09 -2.31 17.39
CA ALA A 176 18.84 -2.55 18.80
C ALA A 176 18.74 -4.05 19.12
N PHE A 177 18.07 -4.82 18.28
CA PHE A 177 17.92 -6.27 18.42
C PHE A 177 19.26 -7.01 18.24
N GLN A 178 20.03 -6.68 17.23
CA GLN A 178 21.36 -7.27 16.99
C GLN A 178 22.36 -6.97 18.11
N GLN A 179 22.26 -5.81 18.76
CA GLN A 179 23.07 -5.42 19.90
C GLN A 179 22.60 -6.01 21.23
N GLY A 180 21.47 -6.73 21.25
CA GLY A 180 20.88 -7.28 22.47
C GLY A 180 20.23 -6.22 23.39
N ASN A 181 19.93 -5.04 22.86
CA ASN A 181 19.27 -3.96 23.61
C ASN A 181 17.76 -4.17 23.76
N VAL A 182 17.19 -5.08 22.98
CA VAL A 182 15.81 -5.57 23.11
C VAL A 182 15.80 -7.09 23.05
N ASP A 183 14.79 -7.72 23.66
CA ASP A 183 14.68 -9.17 23.79
C ASP A 183 13.99 -9.82 22.59
N ALA A 184 13.10 -9.07 21.93
CA ALA A 184 12.32 -9.53 20.77
C ALA A 184 12.08 -8.38 19.81
N TRP A 185 11.80 -8.76 18.55
CA TRP A 185 11.54 -7.82 17.47
C TRP A 185 10.37 -8.28 16.63
N ALA A 186 9.27 -7.51 16.60
CA ALA A 186 8.14 -7.74 15.73
C ALA A 186 8.33 -6.98 14.41
N ILE A 187 8.36 -7.71 13.29
CA ILE A 187 8.78 -7.19 11.99
C ILE A 187 8.18 -8.01 10.84
N TRP A 188 8.25 -7.47 9.64
CA TRP A 188 7.79 -8.06 8.38
C TRP A 188 8.93 -8.33 7.40
N ASP A 189 8.59 -9.06 6.33
CA ASP A 189 9.51 -9.27 5.21
C ASP A 189 9.77 -7.97 4.42
N PRO A 190 11.00 -7.81 3.87
CA PRO A 190 12.12 -8.75 3.84
C PRO A 190 13.07 -8.68 5.06
N TYR A 191 12.75 -7.86 6.05
CA TYR A 191 13.66 -7.64 7.19
C TYR A 191 13.90 -8.92 7.99
N TYR A 192 12.86 -9.71 8.29
CA TYR A 192 13.04 -10.92 9.08
C TYR A 192 13.71 -12.02 8.26
N SER A 193 13.41 -12.17 6.97
CA SER A 193 14.13 -13.10 6.09
C SER A 193 15.61 -12.77 6.01
N ALA A 194 15.96 -11.48 5.92
CA ALA A 194 17.36 -11.04 5.97
C ALA A 194 18.02 -11.36 7.31
N ALA A 195 17.30 -11.20 8.42
CA ALA A 195 17.81 -11.56 9.74
C ALA A 195 18.06 -13.06 9.89
N LEU A 196 17.12 -13.90 9.41
CA LEU A 196 17.27 -15.36 9.41
C LEU A 196 18.46 -15.82 8.56
N LEU A 197 18.67 -15.21 7.38
CA LEU A 197 19.81 -15.51 6.52
C LEU A 197 21.17 -15.16 7.14
N GLN A 198 21.21 -14.13 7.97
CA GLN A 198 22.40 -13.78 8.74
C GLN A 198 22.68 -14.74 9.89
N GLY A 199 21.67 -15.47 10.34
CA GLY A 199 21.76 -16.40 11.46
C GLY A 199 21.70 -15.71 12.83
N GLY A 200 21.72 -16.53 13.87
CA GLY A 200 21.68 -16.08 15.26
C GLY A 200 20.31 -15.65 15.76
N VAL A 201 19.24 -15.87 14.97
CA VAL A 201 17.87 -15.51 15.31
C VAL A 201 16.89 -16.61 14.89
N ARG A 202 15.77 -16.70 15.58
CA ARG A 202 14.68 -17.60 15.27
C ARG A 202 13.31 -16.92 15.36
N VAL A 203 12.34 -17.48 14.66
CA VAL A 203 10.95 -17.05 14.75
C VAL A 203 10.33 -17.61 16.02
N LEU A 204 9.86 -16.72 16.89
CA LEU A 204 9.07 -17.08 18.07
C LEU A 204 7.60 -17.31 17.72
N LYS A 205 7.05 -16.44 16.86
CA LYS A 205 5.65 -16.43 16.46
C LYS A 205 5.49 -15.83 15.07
N ASP A 206 4.61 -16.41 14.26
CA ASP A 206 4.09 -15.81 13.03
C ASP A 206 2.57 -15.61 13.10
N GLY A 207 1.96 -15.17 12.02
CA GLY A 207 0.53 -14.89 11.97
C GLY A 207 -0.34 -16.07 11.53
N SER A 208 0.20 -17.28 11.37
CA SER A 208 -0.52 -18.41 10.74
C SER A 208 -1.80 -18.83 11.46
N ASP A 209 -1.84 -18.71 12.77
CA ASP A 209 -2.98 -19.03 13.64
C ASP A 209 -3.69 -17.79 14.20
N LEU A 210 -3.34 -16.61 13.69
CA LEU A 210 -3.96 -15.35 14.04
C LEU A 210 -4.87 -14.87 12.90
N LYS A 211 -6.02 -14.32 13.24
CA LYS A 211 -6.89 -13.69 12.24
C LYS A 211 -6.21 -12.44 11.71
N GLN A 212 -5.91 -12.43 10.43
CA GLN A 212 -5.27 -11.31 9.73
C GLN A 212 -6.13 -10.82 8.57
N THR A 213 -5.97 -9.54 8.25
CA THR A 213 -6.41 -8.92 7.01
C THR A 213 -5.21 -8.77 6.06
N GLY A 214 -5.47 -8.45 4.79
CA GLY A 214 -4.40 -8.26 3.80
C GLY A 214 -3.77 -6.88 3.87
N SER A 215 -3.03 -6.55 2.84
CA SER A 215 -2.51 -5.20 2.61
C SER A 215 -3.48 -4.40 1.74
N PHE A 216 -3.34 -3.08 1.75
CA PHE A 216 -4.21 -2.18 1.01
C PHE A 216 -3.40 -1.20 0.18
N TYR A 217 -3.97 -0.85 -0.97
CA TYR A 217 -3.56 0.30 -1.76
C TYR A 217 -4.46 1.47 -1.41
N LEU A 218 -3.86 2.63 -1.19
CA LEU A 218 -4.56 3.86 -0.86
C LEU A 218 -4.13 4.99 -1.80
N ALA A 219 -5.04 5.94 -1.97
CA ALA A 219 -4.78 7.18 -2.67
C ALA A 219 -5.22 8.38 -1.83
N ALA A 220 -4.61 9.53 -2.06
CA ALA A 220 -5.17 10.79 -1.63
C ALA A 220 -6.52 11.01 -2.33
N ARG A 221 -7.57 11.38 -1.60
CA ARG A 221 -8.93 11.52 -2.17
C ARG A 221 -8.96 12.44 -3.38
N PRO A 222 -8.38 13.66 -3.36
CA PRO A 222 -8.44 14.56 -4.51
C PRO A 222 -7.81 13.96 -5.77
N TYR A 223 -6.76 13.16 -5.61
CA TYR A 223 -6.12 12.47 -6.73
C TYR A 223 -7.00 11.33 -7.27
N ALA A 224 -7.61 10.54 -6.38
CA ALA A 224 -8.47 9.43 -6.77
C ALA A 224 -9.73 9.90 -7.50
N GLU A 225 -10.36 10.97 -7.02
CA GLU A 225 -11.56 11.55 -7.65
C GLU A 225 -11.28 12.07 -9.07
N LYS A 226 -10.09 12.63 -9.28
CA LYS A 226 -9.68 13.16 -10.59
C LYS A 226 -9.22 12.08 -11.56
N ASN A 227 -8.65 10.97 -11.07
CA ASN A 227 -7.88 10.03 -11.88
C ASN A 227 -8.37 8.57 -11.73
N GLY A 228 -9.64 8.31 -11.40
CA GLY A 228 -10.16 6.99 -11.09
C GLY A 228 -9.84 5.92 -12.14
N ALA A 229 -10.17 6.15 -13.41
CA ALA A 229 -9.92 5.20 -14.48
C ALA A 229 -8.41 4.92 -14.71
N PHE A 230 -7.56 5.93 -14.50
CA PHE A 230 -6.11 5.77 -14.55
C PHE A 230 -5.62 4.87 -13.40
N ILE A 231 -6.12 5.08 -12.18
CA ILE A 231 -5.79 4.27 -11.01
C ILE A 231 -6.18 2.81 -11.21
N GLU A 232 -7.36 2.52 -11.77
CA GLU A 232 -7.76 1.15 -12.12
C GLU A 232 -6.74 0.48 -13.05
N GLY A 233 -6.27 1.20 -14.08
CA GLY A 233 -5.24 0.72 -14.99
C GLY A 233 -3.87 0.49 -14.31
N VAL A 234 -3.51 1.31 -13.34
CA VAL A 234 -2.29 1.16 -12.53
C VAL A 234 -2.36 -0.10 -11.67
N LEU A 235 -3.48 -0.33 -10.99
CA LEU A 235 -3.68 -1.50 -10.12
C LEU A 235 -3.72 -2.80 -10.93
N ALA A 236 -4.45 -2.84 -12.05
CA ALA A 236 -4.51 -4.00 -12.93
C ALA A 236 -3.11 -4.45 -13.36
N ARG A 237 -2.22 -3.51 -13.69
CA ARG A 237 -0.85 -3.84 -14.11
C ARG A 237 0.03 -4.35 -12.96
N SER A 238 -0.23 -3.90 -11.75
CA SER A 238 0.48 -4.38 -10.56
C SER A 238 0.13 -5.85 -10.23
N GLU A 239 -1.02 -6.34 -10.69
CA GLU A 239 -1.54 -7.68 -10.43
C GLU A 239 -1.22 -8.71 -11.55
N GLU A 240 -1.00 -8.28 -12.79
CA GLU A 240 -0.85 -9.16 -13.97
C GLU A 240 0.34 -10.15 -13.91
N ARG A 241 1.24 -10.03 -12.93
CA ARG A 241 2.44 -10.88 -12.81
C ARG A 241 2.56 -11.60 -11.46
N ARG A 242 1.46 -11.93 -10.85
CA ARG A 242 1.41 -12.80 -9.68
C ARG A 242 1.33 -14.25 -10.02
#